data_44c9ca678789df4d97373a1cfa25b81f
#
_entry.id   44c9ca678789df4d97373a1cfa25b81f
#
_cell.length_a   1.000
_cell.length_b   1.000
_cell.length_c   1.000
_cell.angle_alpha   90.00
_cell.angle_beta   90.00
_cell.angle_gamma   90.00
#
_symmetry.space_group_name_H-M   'P 1'
#
loop_
_entity.id
_entity.type
_entity.pdbx_description
1 polymer ?
#
loop_
_entity_poly.entity_id
_entity_poly.type
_entity_poly.pdbx_seq_one_letter_code
_entity_poly.pdbx_strand_id
1 'polypeptide(L)'
;HTKNVIYEIYNEPLGVSWTDTVKPYALKVISAIRSIDPDNLIIVGSPEWSQRVDLVAEDPITSFDNIAYSLHFYTVHHQKWLRDRASLALEKGIALFVTEWGSIGYQTVDAETDLWMSWCAENMISDCNWAVNDKKEEWSILVSEASTSGHWTDDELTKAGQLAKNIIKNWME
;
A
#
# COMPACT_ATOMS: atom_id res chain seq x y z
N HIS A 1 -1.59 -23.59 8.49
CA HIS A 1 -2.12 -22.57 7.58
C HIS A 1 -3.15 -21.74 8.30
N THR A 2 -2.89 -20.45 8.47
CA THR A 2 -3.83 -19.52 9.06
C THR A 2 -4.55 -18.81 7.91
N LYS A 3 -5.88 -18.94 7.82
CA LYS A 3 -6.71 -18.33 6.78
C LYS A 3 -6.69 -16.79 6.78
N ASN A 4 -5.95 -16.19 7.70
CA ASN A 4 -5.85 -14.75 7.91
C ASN A 4 -4.44 -14.20 7.68
N VAL A 5 -3.63 -14.86 6.85
CA VAL A 5 -2.31 -14.39 6.42
C VAL A 5 -2.40 -13.84 5.01
N ILE A 6 -1.81 -12.67 4.79
CA ILE A 6 -1.49 -12.10 3.48
C ILE A 6 0.03 -12.04 3.40
N TYR A 7 0.60 -12.53 2.31
CA TYR A 7 2.04 -12.46 2.07
C TYR A 7 2.34 -11.23 1.23
N GLU A 8 3.30 -10.43 1.65
CA GLU A 8 3.90 -9.41 0.81
C GLU A 8 5.34 -9.78 0.53
N ILE A 9 5.70 -9.90 -0.74
CA ILE A 9 7.02 -10.33 -1.18
C ILE A 9 7.77 -9.17 -1.81
N TYR A 10 8.80 -8.70 -1.13
CA TYR A 10 9.66 -7.60 -1.50
C TYR A 10 9.00 -6.20 -1.41
N ASN A 11 9.33 -5.48 -0.36
CA ASN A 11 8.98 -4.07 -0.23
C ASN A 11 9.74 -3.22 -1.26
N GLU A 12 9.08 -2.33 -1.95
CA GLU A 12 9.64 -1.25 -2.78
C GLU A 12 10.83 -1.64 -3.67
N PRO A 13 10.65 -2.46 -4.71
CA PRO A 13 11.69 -2.64 -5.71
C PRO A 13 12.13 -1.30 -6.28
N LEU A 14 13.44 -1.09 -6.38
CA LEU A 14 14.01 0.15 -6.92
C LEU A 14 13.76 0.28 -8.43
N GLY A 15 14.49 1.16 -9.12
CA GLY A 15 14.43 1.33 -10.58
C GLY A 15 15.03 0.14 -11.34
N VAL A 16 14.43 -1.03 -11.17
CA VAL A 16 14.83 -2.29 -11.81
C VAL A 16 13.75 -2.78 -12.77
N SER A 17 14.14 -3.59 -13.77
CA SER A 17 13.20 -4.14 -14.74
C SER A 17 12.16 -5.05 -14.08
N TRP A 18 10.89 -4.86 -14.41
CA TRP A 18 9.83 -5.77 -14.02
C TRP A 18 10.07 -7.17 -14.64
N THR A 19 10.21 -7.23 -15.96
CA THR A 19 10.31 -8.48 -16.71
C THR A 19 11.58 -9.28 -16.43
N ASP A 20 12.72 -8.58 -16.26
CA ASP A 20 14.03 -9.24 -16.15
C ASP A 20 14.46 -9.48 -14.71
N THR A 21 13.88 -8.76 -13.75
CA THR A 21 14.34 -8.80 -12.34
C THR A 21 13.23 -9.15 -11.38
N VAL A 22 12.19 -8.30 -11.27
CA VAL A 22 11.17 -8.44 -10.22
C VAL A 22 10.27 -9.65 -10.48
N LYS A 23 9.73 -9.78 -11.69
CA LYS A 23 8.85 -10.91 -12.04
C LYS A 23 9.54 -12.27 -11.91
N PRO A 24 10.78 -12.51 -12.41
CA PRO A 24 11.49 -13.77 -12.20
C PRO A 24 11.78 -14.09 -10.73
N TYR A 25 12.07 -13.09 -9.91
CA TYR A 25 12.20 -13.25 -8.48
C TYR A 25 10.85 -13.66 -7.86
N ALA A 26 9.79 -12.90 -8.16
CA ALA A 26 8.45 -13.15 -7.64
C ALA A 26 7.95 -14.56 -7.96
N LEU A 27 8.11 -15.01 -9.20
CA LEU A 27 7.71 -16.37 -9.61
C LEU A 27 8.37 -17.47 -8.77
N LYS A 28 9.65 -17.32 -8.42
CA LYS A 28 10.36 -18.28 -7.55
C LYS A 28 9.81 -18.28 -6.13
N VAL A 29 9.59 -17.09 -5.55
CA VAL A 29 9.07 -16.97 -4.18
C VAL A 29 7.62 -17.44 -4.11
N ILE A 30 6.77 -17.05 -5.06
CA ILE A 30 5.37 -17.49 -5.13
C ILE A 30 5.30 -19.01 -5.23
N SER A 31 6.11 -19.63 -6.10
CA SER A 31 6.16 -21.11 -6.21
C SER A 31 6.50 -21.77 -4.88
N ALA A 32 7.45 -21.23 -4.13
CA ALA A 32 7.81 -21.75 -2.82
C ALA A 32 6.66 -21.59 -1.80
N ILE A 33 5.98 -20.43 -1.77
CA ILE A 33 4.83 -20.20 -0.90
C ILE A 33 3.69 -21.15 -1.29
N ARG A 34 3.34 -21.25 -2.57
CA ARG A 34 2.23 -22.10 -3.07
C ARG A 34 2.44 -23.59 -2.84
N SER A 35 3.67 -24.05 -2.67
CA SER A 35 3.95 -25.44 -2.27
C SER A 35 3.49 -25.75 -0.83
N ILE A 36 3.26 -24.73 -0.01
CA ILE A 36 2.87 -24.83 1.40
C ILE A 36 1.48 -24.26 1.63
N ASP A 37 1.19 -23.13 1.03
CA ASP A 37 -0.06 -22.37 1.16
C ASP A 37 -0.63 -22.06 -0.25
N PRO A 38 -1.62 -22.86 -0.70
CA PRO A 38 -2.16 -22.72 -2.04
C PRO A 38 -3.09 -21.51 -2.21
N ASP A 39 -3.68 -20.97 -1.14
CA ASP A 39 -4.88 -20.15 -1.24
C ASP A 39 -4.70 -18.69 -0.81
N ASN A 40 -3.81 -18.39 0.15
CA ASN A 40 -3.74 -17.02 0.69
C ASN A 40 -3.22 -16.00 -0.34
N LEU A 41 -3.68 -14.75 -0.21
CA LEU A 41 -3.27 -13.66 -1.08
C LEU A 41 -1.76 -13.43 -0.99
N ILE A 42 -1.12 -13.28 -2.14
CA ILE A 42 0.27 -12.84 -2.26
C ILE A 42 0.31 -11.50 -2.97
N ILE A 43 0.95 -10.51 -2.34
CA ILE A 43 1.15 -9.19 -2.89
C ILE A 43 2.59 -9.08 -3.38
N VAL A 44 2.77 -8.59 -4.59
CA VAL A 44 4.07 -8.46 -5.26
C VAL A 44 4.41 -6.98 -5.42
N GLY A 45 5.58 -6.56 -4.94
CA GLY A 45 6.06 -5.20 -5.13
C GLY A 45 6.26 -4.84 -6.59
N SER A 46 5.86 -3.64 -7.02
CA SER A 46 6.12 -3.13 -8.36
C SER A 46 7.38 -2.25 -8.41
N PRO A 47 8.04 -2.07 -9.58
CA PRO A 47 9.24 -1.24 -9.69
C PRO A 47 9.02 0.22 -9.27
N GLU A 48 10.14 0.94 -9.08
CA GLU A 48 10.15 2.36 -8.69
C GLU A 48 9.33 2.62 -7.42
N TRP A 49 9.71 1.95 -6.31
CA TRP A 49 9.07 2.11 -4.99
C TRP A 49 7.56 1.80 -5.03
N SER A 50 7.19 0.70 -5.67
CA SER A 50 5.80 0.25 -5.82
C SER A 50 4.89 1.28 -6.52
N GLN A 51 5.42 2.02 -7.50
CA GLN A 51 4.68 3.02 -8.29
C GLN A 51 4.42 2.60 -9.74
N ARG A 52 5.17 1.60 -10.27
CA ARG A 52 5.09 1.20 -11.67
C ARG A 52 4.15 0.01 -11.92
N VAL A 53 2.96 0.11 -11.36
CA VAL A 53 1.87 -0.88 -11.59
C VAL A 53 1.43 -0.94 -13.05
N ASP A 54 1.68 0.12 -13.83
CA ASP A 54 1.48 0.16 -15.28
C ASP A 54 2.34 -0.87 -16.02
N LEU A 55 3.64 -0.97 -15.67
CA LEU A 55 4.54 -1.97 -16.25
C LEU A 55 4.13 -3.39 -15.88
N VAL A 56 3.67 -3.57 -14.66
CA VAL A 56 3.14 -4.86 -14.20
C VAL A 56 1.90 -5.27 -14.99
N ALA A 57 1.01 -4.33 -15.25
CA ALA A 57 -0.23 -4.56 -15.99
C ALA A 57 -0.01 -4.93 -17.47
N GLU A 58 1.14 -4.55 -18.05
CA GLU A 58 1.53 -4.97 -19.41
C GLU A 58 1.95 -6.45 -19.49
N ASP A 59 2.54 -6.98 -18.40
CA ASP A 59 3.05 -8.36 -18.36
C ASP A 59 2.82 -8.98 -16.95
N PRO A 60 1.57 -9.19 -16.52
CA PRO A 60 1.27 -9.68 -15.19
C PRO A 60 1.69 -11.13 -14.96
N ILE A 61 1.71 -11.55 -13.70
CA ILE A 61 1.87 -12.96 -13.33
C ILE A 61 0.52 -13.65 -13.51
N THR A 62 0.43 -14.57 -14.46
CA THR A 62 -0.80 -15.32 -14.79
C THR A 62 -0.72 -16.80 -14.47
N SER A 63 0.43 -17.28 -13.97
CA SER A 63 0.68 -18.69 -13.67
C SER A 63 0.24 -19.10 -12.25
N PHE A 64 -0.25 -18.16 -11.45
CA PHE A 64 -0.73 -18.39 -10.09
C PHE A 64 -1.98 -17.56 -9.84
N ASP A 65 -2.89 -18.09 -9.02
CA ASP A 65 -4.08 -17.39 -8.56
C ASP A 65 -3.81 -16.59 -7.28
N ASN A 66 -4.75 -15.70 -6.91
CA ASN A 66 -4.72 -14.88 -5.70
C ASN A 66 -3.44 -14.04 -5.58
N ILE A 67 -3.11 -13.34 -6.66
CA ILE A 67 -2.00 -12.39 -6.74
C ILE A 67 -2.57 -10.96 -6.84
N ALA A 68 -2.04 -10.06 -6.02
CA ALA A 68 -2.21 -8.63 -6.14
C ALA A 68 -0.84 -7.94 -6.26
N TYR A 69 -0.84 -6.66 -6.63
CA TYR A 69 0.38 -5.88 -6.78
C TYR A 69 0.35 -4.67 -5.86
N SER A 70 1.49 -4.42 -5.23
CA SER A 70 1.67 -3.32 -4.30
C SER A 70 1.67 -1.98 -5.03
N LEU A 71 0.91 -1.02 -4.50
CA LEU A 71 0.93 0.39 -4.85
C LEU A 71 1.28 1.19 -3.59
N HIS A 72 2.32 2.03 -3.67
CA HIS A 72 2.68 2.96 -2.60
C HIS A 72 2.46 4.40 -3.02
N PHE A 73 1.95 5.22 -2.11
CA PHE A 73 1.84 6.65 -2.35
C PHE A 73 2.02 7.48 -1.06
N TYR A 74 2.59 8.66 -1.23
CA TYR A 74 2.66 9.69 -0.22
C TYR A 74 2.02 10.95 -0.79
N THR A 75 0.95 11.43 -0.16
CA THR A 75 0.03 12.43 -0.74
C THR A 75 0.67 13.79 -1.02
N VAL A 76 1.81 14.08 -0.38
CA VAL A 76 2.64 15.26 -0.69
C VAL A 76 3.24 15.20 -2.10
N HIS A 77 3.58 14.00 -2.58
CA HIS A 77 4.33 13.79 -3.81
C HIS A 77 3.51 13.09 -4.90
N HIS A 78 2.63 12.19 -4.50
CA HIS A 78 1.91 11.30 -5.39
C HIS A 78 0.46 11.72 -5.49
N GLN A 79 0.14 12.39 -6.59
CA GLN A 79 -1.16 13.00 -6.85
C GLN A 79 -1.88 12.31 -8.01
N LYS A 80 -2.70 13.04 -8.74
CA LYS A 80 -3.50 12.55 -9.87
C LYS A 80 -2.71 11.67 -10.86
N TRP A 81 -1.47 12.04 -11.16
CA TRP A 81 -0.65 11.28 -12.11
C TRP A 81 -0.45 9.80 -11.72
N LEU A 82 -0.30 9.52 -10.43
CA LEU A 82 -0.15 8.14 -9.96
C LEU A 82 -1.51 7.42 -9.85
N ARG A 83 -2.58 8.13 -9.48
CA ARG A 83 -3.95 7.57 -9.54
C ARG A 83 -4.34 7.21 -10.97
N ASP A 84 -4.04 8.06 -11.96
CA ASP A 84 -4.32 7.76 -13.37
C ASP A 84 -3.57 6.49 -13.82
N ARG A 85 -2.31 6.35 -13.41
CA ARG A 85 -1.50 5.15 -13.68
C ARG A 85 -2.11 3.90 -13.04
N ALA A 86 -2.52 4.01 -11.79
CA ALA A 86 -3.14 2.90 -11.07
C ALA A 86 -4.51 2.53 -11.65
N SER A 87 -5.32 3.52 -12.06
CA SER A 87 -6.60 3.28 -12.75
C SER A 87 -6.40 2.53 -14.05
N LEU A 88 -5.42 2.92 -14.86
CA LEU A 88 -5.08 2.21 -16.10
C LEU A 88 -4.66 0.75 -15.83
N ALA A 89 -3.95 0.50 -14.73
CA ALA A 89 -3.56 -0.86 -14.36
C ALA A 89 -4.77 -1.71 -13.95
N LEU A 90 -5.73 -1.13 -13.22
CA LEU A 90 -7.01 -1.79 -12.89
C LEU A 90 -7.84 -2.10 -14.15
N GLU A 91 -7.92 -1.16 -15.10
CA GLU A 91 -8.60 -1.35 -16.39
C GLU A 91 -8.03 -2.53 -17.19
N LYS A 92 -6.73 -2.81 -17.04
CA LYS A 92 -6.06 -3.97 -17.64
C LYS A 92 -6.29 -5.28 -16.86
N GLY A 93 -7.01 -5.23 -15.75
CA GLY A 93 -7.49 -6.41 -15.02
C GLY A 93 -6.53 -6.95 -13.96
N ILE A 94 -5.51 -6.21 -13.52
CA ILE A 94 -4.70 -6.62 -12.36
C ILE A 94 -5.34 -6.14 -11.06
N ALA A 95 -5.16 -6.91 -9.99
CA ALA A 95 -5.56 -6.51 -8.65
C ALA A 95 -4.46 -5.67 -7.98
N LEU A 96 -4.85 -4.57 -7.34
CA LEU A 96 -3.95 -3.71 -6.56
C LEU A 96 -4.25 -3.80 -5.07
N PHE A 97 -3.22 -3.60 -4.26
CA PHE A 97 -3.30 -3.41 -2.83
C PHE A 97 -2.38 -2.24 -2.44
N VAL A 98 -2.89 -1.25 -1.73
CA VAL A 98 -2.06 -0.16 -1.20
C VAL A 98 -1.43 -0.63 0.10
N THR A 99 -0.26 -1.26 0.00
CA THR A 99 0.44 -1.80 1.18
C THR A 99 1.14 -0.74 2.00
N GLU A 100 1.29 0.47 1.42
CA GLU A 100 1.86 1.61 2.13
C GLU A 100 1.32 2.93 1.57
N TRP A 101 0.79 3.78 2.45
CA TRP A 101 0.52 5.18 2.12
C TRP A 101 0.79 6.10 3.30
N GLY A 102 1.18 7.34 3.03
CA GLY A 102 1.42 8.35 4.04
C GLY A 102 0.88 9.73 3.69
N SER A 103 0.48 10.46 4.74
CA SER A 103 0.10 11.88 4.67
C SER A 103 0.64 12.60 5.90
N ILE A 104 0.87 13.90 5.76
CA ILE A 104 1.42 14.74 6.83
C ILE A 104 0.36 15.49 7.65
N GLY A 105 -0.93 15.34 7.29
CA GLY A 105 -2.05 15.94 8.03
C GLY A 105 -2.08 17.47 7.98
N TYR A 106 -1.70 18.09 6.87
CA TYR A 106 -1.84 19.54 6.65
C TYR A 106 -2.92 19.81 5.61
N GLN A 107 -3.74 20.84 5.81
CA GLN A 107 -4.92 21.18 5.00
C GLN A 107 -4.70 21.17 3.46
N THR A 108 -3.52 21.58 2.99
CA THR A 108 -3.19 21.55 1.55
C THR A 108 -2.94 20.15 1.01
N VAL A 109 -2.70 19.18 1.88
CA VAL A 109 -2.43 17.77 1.56
C VAL A 109 -3.62 16.88 1.90
N ASP A 110 -4.49 17.33 2.81
CA ASP A 110 -5.67 16.58 3.24
C ASP A 110 -6.64 16.35 2.06
N ALA A 111 -6.86 17.37 1.22
CA ALA A 111 -7.68 17.25 0.01
C ALA A 111 -7.15 16.18 -0.95
N GLU A 112 -5.82 16.05 -1.09
CA GLU A 112 -5.21 15.01 -1.91
C GLU A 112 -5.34 13.63 -1.26
N THR A 113 -5.26 13.57 0.06
CA THR A 113 -5.50 12.34 0.82
C THR A 113 -6.95 11.89 0.65
N ASP A 114 -7.92 12.79 0.74
CA ASP A 114 -9.34 12.49 0.51
C ASP A 114 -9.60 11.94 -0.90
N LEU A 115 -8.92 12.51 -1.93
CA LEU A 115 -9.01 12.00 -3.30
C LEU A 115 -8.43 10.58 -3.43
N TRP A 116 -7.35 10.26 -2.73
CA TRP A 116 -6.79 8.92 -2.72
C TRP A 116 -7.70 7.93 -1.99
N MET A 117 -8.22 8.30 -0.81
CA MET A 117 -9.13 7.42 -0.05
C MET A 117 -10.43 7.18 -0.81
N SER A 118 -10.99 8.22 -1.44
CA SER A 118 -12.17 8.05 -2.30
C SER A 118 -11.88 7.10 -3.46
N TRP A 119 -10.73 7.25 -4.12
CA TRP A 119 -10.31 6.36 -5.20
C TRP A 119 -10.14 4.91 -4.73
N CYS A 120 -9.53 4.70 -3.55
CA CYS A 120 -9.41 3.36 -2.96
C CYS A 120 -10.79 2.75 -2.68
N ALA A 121 -11.71 3.51 -2.10
CA ALA A 121 -13.07 3.07 -1.79
C ALA A 121 -13.87 2.73 -3.06
N GLU A 122 -13.85 3.60 -4.07
CA GLU A 122 -14.54 3.40 -5.35
C GLU A 122 -14.06 2.15 -6.09
N ASN A 123 -12.77 1.79 -5.95
CA ASN A 123 -12.17 0.63 -6.59
C ASN A 123 -12.05 -0.59 -5.66
N MET A 124 -12.60 -0.52 -4.44
CA MET A 124 -12.55 -1.59 -3.41
C MET A 124 -11.12 -2.05 -3.09
N ILE A 125 -10.18 -1.11 -3.00
CA ILE A 125 -8.77 -1.36 -2.72
C ILE A 125 -8.52 -1.24 -1.23
N SER A 126 -7.95 -2.27 -0.64
CA SER A 126 -7.48 -2.26 0.75
C SER A 126 -6.19 -1.46 0.86
N ASP A 127 -6.01 -0.79 2.01
CA ASP A 127 -4.85 0.06 2.25
C ASP A 127 -4.26 -0.09 3.64
N CYS A 128 -2.98 0.29 3.78
CA CYS A 128 -2.24 0.31 5.03
C CYS A 128 -1.53 1.66 5.19
N ASN A 129 -1.80 2.35 6.29
CA ASN A 129 -1.12 3.61 6.59
C ASN A 129 0.31 3.39 7.11
N TRP A 130 1.25 4.18 6.62
CA TRP A 130 2.61 4.30 7.12
C TRP A 130 2.74 5.57 7.99
N ALA A 131 3.12 5.50 9.28
CA ALA A 131 3.20 4.30 10.06
C ALA A 131 2.92 4.57 11.55
N VAL A 132 2.49 3.52 12.24
CA VAL A 132 2.35 3.55 13.72
C VAL A 132 3.74 3.53 14.35
N ASN A 133 4.37 4.69 14.43
CA ASN A 133 5.66 4.91 15.08
C ASN A 133 5.78 6.33 15.64
N ASP A 134 6.81 6.59 16.44
CA ASP A 134 7.11 7.86 17.10
C ASP A 134 8.47 8.47 16.65
N LYS A 135 8.92 8.14 15.44
CA LYS A 135 10.26 8.46 14.91
C LYS A 135 10.51 9.93 14.55
N LYS A 136 9.61 10.86 14.74
CA LYS A 136 9.73 12.25 14.28
C LYS A 136 9.85 12.42 12.75
N GLU A 137 9.33 11.46 12.00
CA GLU A 137 9.12 11.58 10.56
C GLU A 137 7.79 12.28 10.31
N GLU A 138 7.63 12.95 9.16
CA GLU A 138 6.41 13.71 8.85
C GLU A 138 5.15 12.84 8.82
N TRP A 139 5.29 11.56 8.50
CA TRP A 139 4.21 10.55 8.45
C TRP A 139 4.07 9.72 9.72
N SER A 140 4.91 9.92 10.73
CA SER A 140 4.73 9.24 12.03
C SER A 140 3.39 9.60 12.63
N ILE A 141 2.58 8.63 13.02
CA ILE A 141 1.26 8.92 13.61
C ILE A 141 1.31 9.19 15.11
N LEU A 142 2.39 8.85 15.78
CA LEU A 142 2.58 9.11 17.21
C LEU A 142 3.57 10.25 17.45
N VAL A 143 3.32 11.04 18.48
CA VAL A 143 4.32 11.99 18.98
C VAL A 143 5.46 11.22 19.64
N SER A 144 6.64 11.87 19.76
CA SER A 144 7.74 11.29 20.54
C SER A 144 7.28 11.01 21.97
N GLU A 145 7.67 9.84 22.48
CA GLU A 145 7.36 9.39 23.84
C GLU A 145 5.87 9.04 24.08
N ALA A 146 5.08 8.83 23.02
CA ALA A 146 3.74 8.27 23.14
C ALA A 146 3.76 6.91 23.88
N SER A 147 2.68 6.61 24.59
CA SER A 147 2.57 5.37 25.37
C SER A 147 2.85 4.11 24.55
N THR A 148 3.70 3.25 25.06
CA THR A 148 3.99 1.92 24.45
C THR A 148 2.87 0.90 24.69
N SER A 149 1.89 1.21 25.54
CA SER A 149 0.78 0.31 25.87
C SER A 149 -0.45 0.48 24.96
N GLY A 150 -0.38 1.35 23.95
CA GLY A 150 -1.53 1.66 23.11
C GLY A 150 -2.56 2.56 23.81
N HIS A 151 -3.82 2.56 23.31
CA HIS A 151 -4.91 3.42 23.80
C HIS A 151 -4.58 4.90 23.77
N TRP A 152 -3.87 5.33 22.72
CA TRP A 152 -3.38 6.71 22.57
C TRP A 152 -4.51 7.74 22.57
N THR A 153 -4.30 8.79 23.36
CA THR A 153 -5.13 10.00 23.37
C THR A 153 -4.83 10.86 22.14
N ASP A 154 -5.67 11.87 21.88
CA ASP A 154 -5.45 12.77 20.75
C ASP A 154 -4.16 13.60 20.91
N ASP A 155 -3.71 13.85 22.14
CA ASP A 155 -2.45 14.56 22.43
C ASP A 155 -1.20 13.72 22.13
N GLU A 156 -1.35 12.40 22.06
CA GLU A 156 -0.29 11.46 21.69
C GLU A 156 -0.23 11.20 20.18
N LEU A 157 -1.16 11.77 19.41
CA LEU A 157 -1.19 11.68 17.95
C LEU A 157 -0.58 12.95 17.32
N THR A 158 0.21 12.75 16.28
CA THR A 158 0.60 13.83 15.37
C THR A 158 -0.61 14.27 14.53
N LYS A 159 -0.45 15.30 13.70
CA LYS A 159 -1.49 15.66 12.70
C LYS A 159 -1.75 14.53 11.70
N ALA A 160 -0.69 13.84 11.25
CA ALA A 160 -0.80 12.66 10.41
C ALA A 160 -1.59 11.54 11.12
N GLY A 161 -1.33 11.34 12.41
CA GLY A 161 -2.04 10.37 13.23
C GLY A 161 -3.51 10.69 13.44
N GLN A 162 -3.85 11.95 13.67
CA GLN A 162 -5.24 12.40 13.79
C GLN A 162 -6.00 12.20 12.47
N LEU A 163 -5.36 12.51 11.33
CA LEU A 163 -5.93 12.27 10.00
C LEU A 163 -6.17 10.78 9.77
N ALA A 164 -5.15 9.93 9.98
CA ALA A 164 -5.25 8.48 9.81
C ALA A 164 -6.36 7.88 10.70
N LYS A 165 -6.45 8.31 11.96
CA LYS A 165 -7.52 7.90 12.89
C LYS A 165 -8.91 8.25 12.36
N ASN A 166 -9.08 9.45 11.80
CA ASN A 166 -10.36 9.89 11.24
C ASN A 166 -10.73 9.09 9.98
N ILE A 167 -9.77 8.84 9.09
CA ILE A 167 -9.98 8.01 7.90
C ILE A 167 -10.44 6.60 8.29
N ILE A 168 -9.74 5.94 9.21
CA ILE A 168 -10.09 4.59 9.68
C ILE A 168 -11.47 4.56 10.34
N LYS A 169 -11.83 5.58 11.10
CA LYS A 169 -13.14 5.68 11.75
C LYS A 169 -14.28 5.79 10.74
N ASN A 170 -14.10 6.63 9.72
CA ASN A 170 -15.12 6.88 8.71
C ASN A 170 -15.22 5.73 7.68
N TRP A 171 -14.21 4.89 7.57
CA TRP A 171 -14.24 3.71 6.71
C TRP A 171 -15.27 2.65 7.16
N MET A 172 -15.64 2.67 8.42
CA MET A 172 -16.57 1.69 9.02
C MET A 172 -18.03 2.19 9.08
N GLU A 173 -18.31 3.41 8.64
CA GLU A 173 -19.65 4.01 8.54
C GLU A 173 -20.17 3.97 7.09
#